data_4d30ed1f25fdc4bdc0f266e6979fa9fc
#
_entry.id   4d30ed1f25fdc4bdc0f266e6979fa9fc
#
_cell.length_a   1.000
_cell.length_b   1.000
_cell.length_c   1.000
_cell.angle_alpha   90.00
_cell.angle_beta   90.00
_cell.angle_gamma   90.00
#
_symmetry.space_group_name_H-M   'P 1'
#
loop_
_entity.id
_entity.type
_entity.pdbx_description
1 polymer ?
#
loop_
_entity_poly.entity_id
_entity_poly.type
_entity_poly.pdbx_seq_one_letter_code
_entity_poly.pdbx_strand_id
1 'polypeptide(L)'
;MTRSAKLAIAILIAAALSNCGREGTPSGPSGPTSFLTGTWRGTVTIQVNPGDPNPPAPMSGDMTWTFEVVPQTNMQSLRATIRSTHPWLTMETTGSTALSPGNSPPTSISTHGEFNSPRGCRGTFGSVGTAQATRIEADFTGTDCQLATFTGRVVLTKG
;
A
#
# COMPACT_ATOMS: atom_id res chain seq x y z
N MET A 1 1.09 40.79 -68.31
CA MET A 1 2.22 40.14 -67.60
C MET A 1 1.98 40.20 -66.11
N THR A 2 2.17 39.08 -65.39
CA THR A 2 2.05 38.90 -63.93
C THR A 2 0.70 38.48 -63.40
N ARG A 3 0.37 37.21 -63.64
CA ARG A 3 -0.75 36.48 -62.93
C ARG A 3 -0.28 35.08 -62.46
N SER A 4 0.94 34.94 -61.94
CA SER A 4 1.44 33.59 -61.59
C SER A 4 2.15 33.48 -60.20
N ALA A 5 1.98 34.47 -59.31
CA ALA A 5 2.75 34.51 -58.06
C ALA A 5 1.88 34.38 -56.79
N LYS A 6 0.56 34.07 -56.89
CA LYS A 6 -0.34 33.98 -55.71
C LYS A 6 -0.85 32.58 -55.37
N LEU A 7 -0.41 31.55 -56.07
CA LEU A 7 -0.93 30.19 -55.85
C LEU A 7 0.03 29.23 -55.07
N ALA A 8 1.20 29.71 -54.66
CA ALA A 8 2.21 28.88 -54.03
C ALA A 8 2.25 28.94 -52.48
N ILE A 9 1.46 29.83 -51.87
CA ILE A 9 1.53 30.01 -50.38
C ILE A 9 0.40 29.29 -49.64
N ALA A 10 -0.64 28.80 -50.34
CA ALA A 10 -1.81 28.19 -49.70
C ALA A 10 -1.66 26.69 -49.37
N ILE A 11 -0.59 26.00 -49.80
CA ILE A 11 -0.46 24.54 -49.63
C ILE A 11 0.44 24.14 -48.42
N LEU A 12 1.14 25.10 -47.83
CA LEU A 12 2.08 24.80 -46.73
C LEU A 12 1.52 24.90 -45.30
N ILE A 13 0.25 25.29 -45.15
CA ILE A 13 -0.39 25.47 -43.82
C ILE A 13 -1.26 24.26 -43.44
N ALA A 14 -1.58 23.36 -44.36
CA ALA A 14 -2.46 22.21 -44.09
C ALA A 14 -1.78 20.97 -43.51
N ALA A 15 -0.43 20.95 -43.41
CA ALA A 15 0.31 19.76 -42.92
C ALA A 15 0.70 19.83 -41.43
N ALA A 16 0.39 20.89 -40.70
CA ALA A 16 0.82 21.07 -39.31
C ALA A 16 -0.25 20.77 -38.24
N LEU A 17 -1.46 20.33 -38.63
CA LEU A 17 -2.58 20.11 -37.68
C LEU A 17 -2.98 18.64 -37.51
N SER A 18 -2.22 17.69 -38.03
CA SER A 18 -2.57 16.26 -37.93
C SER A 18 -1.88 15.47 -36.82
N ASN A 19 -1.25 16.13 -35.85
CA ASN A 19 -0.51 15.44 -34.82
C ASN A 19 -0.94 15.76 -33.36
N CYS A 20 -2.16 16.25 -33.17
CA CYS A 20 -2.78 16.34 -31.85
C CYS A 20 -3.93 15.32 -31.74
N GLY A 21 -3.59 14.08 -31.43
CA GLY A 21 -4.62 13.04 -31.25
C GLY A 21 -4.05 11.66 -30.96
N ARG A 22 -2.91 11.58 -30.26
CA ARG A 22 -2.63 10.37 -29.47
C ARG A 22 -3.12 10.67 -28.06
N GLU A 23 -4.39 10.32 -27.83
CA GLU A 23 -4.83 10.03 -26.48
C GLU A 23 -3.91 8.92 -25.98
N GLY A 24 -2.91 9.31 -25.17
CA GLY A 24 -2.13 8.35 -24.43
C GLY A 24 -3.12 7.56 -23.58
N THR A 25 -3.21 6.26 -23.82
CA THR A 25 -3.84 5.35 -22.87
C THR A 25 -3.33 5.77 -21.48
N PRO A 26 -4.23 5.99 -20.51
CA PRO A 26 -3.78 6.32 -19.17
C PRO A 26 -2.84 5.20 -18.72
N SER A 27 -1.57 5.50 -18.68
CA SER A 27 -0.58 4.60 -18.09
C SER A 27 -1.06 4.41 -16.65
N GLY A 28 -1.35 3.16 -16.28
CA GLY A 28 -1.68 2.81 -14.91
C GLY A 28 -0.63 3.40 -13.97
N PRO A 29 -0.88 3.43 -12.66
CA PRO A 29 -0.04 4.12 -11.68
C PRO A 29 1.41 3.67 -11.80
N SER A 30 2.18 4.40 -12.57
CA SER A 30 3.64 4.21 -12.74
C SER A 30 4.37 5.03 -11.69
N GLY A 31 4.12 4.72 -10.42
CA GLY A 31 4.83 5.34 -9.32
C GLY A 31 5.62 4.27 -8.55
N PRO A 32 6.55 4.69 -7.71
CA PRO A 32 7.37 3.79 -6.89
C PRO A 32 6.54 2.90 -5.95
N THR A 33 5.29 3.24 -5.71
CA THR A 33 4.32 2.46 -4.91
C THR A 33 3.58 1.40 -5.71
N SER A 34 3.71 1.38 -7.04
CA SER A 34 2.94 0.47 -7.92
C SER A 34 3.21 -1.01 -7.63
N PHE A 35 4.41 -1.37 -7.17
CA PHE A 35 4.73 -2.76 -6.85
C PHE A 35 3.96 -3.27 -5.62
N LEU A 36 3.56 -2.38 -4.68
CA LEU A 36 2.78 -2.75 -3.50
C LEU A 36 1.29 -2.90 -3.78
N THR A 37 0.75 -2.21 -4.78
CA THR A 37 -0.69 -2.28 -5.06
C THR A 37 -1.16 -3.71 -5.30
N GLY A 38 -2.36 -4.00 -4.82
CA GLY A 38 -2.98 -5.32 -4.90
C GLY A 38 -2.98 -6.07 -3.58
N THR A 39 -3.21 -7.37 -3.65
CA THR A 39 -3.45 -8.22 -2.49
C THR A 39 -2.20 -9.04 -2.16
N TRP A 40 -1.87 -9.05 -0.89
CA TRP A 40 -0.77 -9.79 -0.29
C TRP A 40 -1.33 -10.74 0.75
N ARG A 41 -0.90 -12.00 0.73
CA ARG A 41 -1.39 -13.05 1.63
C ARG A 41 -0.25 -13.75 2.33
N GLY A 42 -0.52 -14.18 3.56
CA GLY A 42 0.45 -14.91 4.35
C GLY A 42 0.00 -15.12 5.78
N THR A 43 0.94 -15.11 6.70
CA THR A 43 0.68 -15.41 8.10
C THR A 43 1.16 -14.30 9.02
N VAL A 44 0.47 -14.13 10.13
CA VAL A 44 0.90 -13.35 11.28
C VAL A 44 1.06 -14.28 12.47
N THR A 45 2.15 -14.10 13.22
CA THR A 45 2.34 -14.78 14.52
C THR A 45 2.37 -13.68 15.59
N ILE A 46 1.53 -13.80 16.60
CA ILE A 46 1.34 -12.79 17.65
C ILE A 46 1.60 -13.42 19.03
N GLN A 47 2.38 -12.68 19.83
CA GLN A 47 2.59 -12.86 21.24
C GLN A 47 1.82 -11.79 21.99
N VAL A 48 0.87 -12.17 22.81
CA VAL A 48 0.11 -11.26 23.67
C VAL A 48 0.83 -11.10 25.00
N ASN A 49 0.81 -9.86 25.54
CA ASN A 49 1.46 -9.49 26.80
C ASN A 49 2.90 -10.01 26.90
N PRO A 50 3.77 -9.66 25.96
CA PRO A 50 5.13 -10.23 25.92
C PRO A 50 5.99 -9.88 27.15
N GLY A 51 5.56 -8.89 27.93
CA GLY A 51 6.22 -8.50 29.21
C GLY A 51 5.76 -9.27 30.43
N ASP A 52 4.79 -10.16 30.32
CA ASP A 52 4.35 -11.00 31.45
C ASP A 52 5.43 -12.02 31.80
N PRO A 53 5.58 -12.38 33.08
CA PRO A 53 6.49 -13.45 33.50
C PRO A 53 6.17 -14.81 32.87
N ASN A 54 4.88 -15.06 32.56
CA ASN A 54 4.40 -16.26 31.90
C ASN A 54 3.40 -15.86 30.79
N PRO A 55 3.88 -15.31 29.66
CA PRO A 55 3.00 -14.89 28.60
C PRO A 55 2.35 -16.12 27.94
N PRO A 56 1.12 -16.00 27.42
CA PRO A 56 0.53 -17.04 26.59
C PRO A 56 1.45 -17.42 25.42
N ALA A 57 1.39 -18.66 24.97
CA ALA A 57 2.17 -19.07 23.81
C ALA A 57 1.81 -18.22 22.57
N PRO A 58 2.78 -17.89 21.69
CA PRO A 58 2.49 -17.22 20.44
C PRO A 58 1.48 -18.00 19.61
N MET A 59 0.57 -17.29 18.98
CA MET A 59 -0.46 -17.85 18.10
C MET A 59 -0.26 -17.33 16.69
N SER A 60 -0.58 -18.17 15.71
CA SER A 60 -0.53 -17.78 14.30
C SER A 60 -1.93 -17.77 13.68
N GLY A 61 -2.11 -16.94 12.68
CA GLY A 61 -3.31 -16.86 11.87
C GLY A 61 -2.99 -16.38 10.46
N ASP A 62 -3.94 -16.56 9.55
CA ASP A 62 -3.82 -16.03 8.21
C ASP A 62 -4.00 -14.52 8.21
N MET A 63 -3.25 -13.83 7.35
CA MET A 63 -3.34 -12.40 7.17
C MET A 63 -3.34 -12.03 5.69
N THR A 64 -4.17 -11.07 5.36
CA THR A 64 -4.25 -10.48 4.02
C THR A 64 -4.15 -8.97 4.14
N TRP A 65 -3.24 -8.37 3.37
CA TRP A 65 -3.15 -6.93 3.18
C TRP A 65 -3.49 -6.60 1.74
N THR A 66 -4.39 -5.64 1.56
CA THR A 66 -4.70 -5.08 0.24
C THR A 66 -4.30 -3.62 0.23
N PHE A 67 -3.38 -3.25 -0.66
CA PHE A 67 -2.91 -1.89 -0.80
C PHE A 67 -3.57 -1.20 -1.97
N GLU A 68 -4.07 -0.01 -1.71
CA GLU A 68 -4.66 0.89 -2.69
C GLU A 68 -3.96 2.24 -2.66
N VAL A 69 -3.70 2.82 -3.82
CA VAL A 69 -3.17 4.18 -3.92
C VAL A 69 -4.27 5.16 -3.54
N VAL A 70 -3.99 6.00 -2.56
CA VAL A 70 -4.88 7.11 -2.21
C VAL A 70 -4.39 8.35 -2.98
N PRO A 71 -5.21 8.90 -3.89
CA PRO A 71 -4.86 10.11 -4.59
C PRO A 71 -4.74 11.27 -3.58
N GLN A 72 -3.56 11.75 -3.35
CA GLN A 72 -3.30 12.98 -2.61
C GLN A 72 -2.33 13.86 -3.37
N THR A 73 -2.51 15.16 -3.23
CA THR A 73 -1.98 16.20 -4.09
C THR A 73 -0.47 16.28 -4.19
N ASN A 74 0.33 15.71 -3.27
CA ASN A 74 1.79 15.78 -3.32
C ASN A 74 2.54 14.60 -2.65
N MET A 75 1.84 13.60 -2.15
CA MET A 75 2.46 12.40 -1.56
C MET A 75 1.69 11.16 -1.98
N GLN A 76 2.40 10.14 -2.42
CA GLN A 76 1.80 8.84 -2.65
C GLN A 76 1.63 8.15 -1.30
N SER A 77 0.47 8.27 -0.70
CA SER A 77 0.10 7.46 0.43
C SER A 77 -0.68 6.24 -0.04
N LEU A 78 -0.42 5.12 0.62
CA LEU A 78 -1.15 3.88 0.41
C LEU A 78 -2.10 3.67 1.58
N ARG A 79 -3.30 3.21 1.26
CA ARG A 79 -4.21 2.64 2.23
C ARG A 79 -4.01 1.13 2.24
N ALA A 80 -3.80 0.56 3.41
CA ALA A 80 -3.81 -0.88 3.60
C ALA A 80 -5.14 -1.29 4.22
N THR A 81 -5.86 -2.20 3.58
CA THR A 81 -6.95 -2.94 4.20
C THR A 81 -6.39 -4.25 4.71
N ILE A 82 -6.48 -4.48 6.02
CA ILE A 82 -5.91 -5.64 6.70
C ILE A 82 -7.05 -6.54 7.15
N ARG A 83 -6.97 -7.81 6.78
CA ARG A 83 -7.86 -8.87 7.25
C ARG A 83 -7.05 -9.97 7.87
N SER A 84 -7.51 -10.53 8.98
CA SER A 84 -6.83 -11.60 9.67
C SER A 84 -7.82 -12.59 10.27
N THR A 85 -7.45 -13.85 10.32
CA THR A 85 -8.16 -14.89 11.08
C THR A 85 -7.56 -15.07 12.47
N HIS A 86 -6.53 -14.30 12.82
CA HIS A 86 -5.92 -14.38 14.14
C HIS A 86 -6.93 -13.95 15.22
N PRO A 87 -7.09 -14.70 16.33
CA PRO A 87 -8.11 -14.39 17.36
C PRO A 87 -8.03 -12.98 17.96
N TRP A 88 -6.86 -12.38 17.97
CA TRP A 88 -6.64 -11.00 18.45
C TRP A 88 -6.80 -9.93 17.37
N LEU A 89 -6.83 -10.33 16.12
CA LEU A 89 -6.92 -9.43 14.97
C LEU A 89 -7.93 -9.93 13.94
N THR A 90 -9.01 -10.57 14.39
CA THR A 90 -10.09 -11.07 13.52
C THR A 90 -10.85 -9.93 12.88
N MET A 91 -10.19 -9.08 12.11
CA MET A 91 -10.89 -7.92 11.61
C MET A 91 -10.47 -7.50 10.25
N GLU A 92 -11.41 -6.76 9.68
CA GLU A 92 -11.14 -5.81 8.64
C GLU A 92 -10.81 -4.46 9.29
N THR A 93 -9.60 -3.99 9.12
CA THR A 93 -9.19 -2.66 9.51
C THR A 93 -8.45 -1.97 8.38
N THR A 94 -8.53 -0.67 8.34
CA THR A 94 -7.77 0.15 7.39
C THR A 94 -6.64 0.85 8.10
N GLY A 95 -5.45 0.78 7.54
CA GLY A 95 -4.27 1.47 8.05
C GLY A 95 -3.67 2.42 7.00
N SER A 96 -3.00 3.44 7.47
CA SER A 96 -2.16 4.27 6.62
C SER A 96 -0.80 3.59 6.46
N THR A 97 -0.29 3.58 5.23
CA THR A 97 1.00 2.97 4.91
C THR A 97 1.93 4.02 4.31
N ALA A 98 3.12 4.11 4.85
CA ALA A 98 4.19 4.97 4.34
C ALA A 98 5.36 4.12 3.83
N LEU A 99 6.02 4.61 2.81
CA LEU A 99 7.26 4.06 2.27
C LEU A 99 8.40 5.04 2.48
N SER A 100 9.59 4.53 2.67
CA SER A 100 10.80 5.36 2.64
C SER A 100 11.02 5.97 1.27
N PRO A 101 11.58 7.18 1.22
CA PRO A 101 12.00 7.78 -0.05
C PRO A 101 13.01 6.88 -0.76
N GLY A 102 12.80 6.69 -2.06
CA GLY A 102 13.65 5.83 -2.86
C GLY A 102 12.96 4.62 -3.49
N ASN A 103 11.91 4.17 -2.94
CA ASN A 103 10.76 3.41 -3.47
C ASN A 103 10.97 2.27 -4.48
N SER A 104 12.19 1.85 -4.72
CA SER A 104 12.44 0.59 -5.43
C SER A 104 12.64 -0.51 -4.40
N PRO A 105 12.10 -1.72 -4.63
CA PRO A 105 12.35 -2.85 -3.75
C PRO A 105 13.85 -3.20 -3.66
N PRO A 106 14.38 -3.54 -2.48
CA PRO A 106 13.69 -3.54 -1.19
C PRO A 106 13.53 -2.12 -0.62
N THR A 107 12.38 -1.85 0.01
CA THR A 107 12.11 -0.57 0.66
C THR A 107 11.52 -0.78 2.05
N SER A 108 11.75 0.17 2.96
CA SER A 108 11.10 0.13 4.26
C SER A 108 9.62 0.46 4.11
N ILE A 109 8.79 -0.27 4.83
CA ILE A 109 7.35 -0.08 4.88
C ILE A 109 6.93 0.09 6.34
N SER A 110 6.06 1.05 6.60
CA SER A 110 5.37 1.17 7.89
C SER A 110 3.87 1.27 7.67
N THR A 111 3.11 0.58 8.51
CA THR A 111 1.65 0.62 8.48
C THR A 111 1.14 0.81 9.89
N HIS A 112 0.16 1.67 10.07
CA HIS A 112 -0.48 1.89 11.36
C HIS A 112 -1.98 2.10 11.19
N GLY A 113 -2.72 1.80 12.23
CA GLY A 113 -4.18 1.95 12.23
C GLY A 113 -4.81 1.57 13.55
N GLU A 114 -6.11 1.57 13.55
CA GLU A 114 -6.93 1.11 14.66
C GLU A 114 -7.57 -0.23 14.32
N PHE A 115 -7.89 -0.98 15.35
CA PHE A 115 -8.64 -2.22 15.20
C PHE A 115 -9.69 -2.36 16.32
N ASN A 116 -10.71 -3.19 16.07
CA ASN A 116 -11.63 -3.56 17.14
C ASN A 116 -11.06 -4.75 17.90
N SER A 117 -10.76 -4.60 19.13
CA SER A 117 -10.28 -5.69 19.98
C SER A 117 -11.39 -6.74 20.16
N PRO A 118 -11.05 -8.03 20.33
CA PRO A 118 -11.99 -9.06 20.76
C PRO A 118 -12.72 -8.72 22.07
N ARG A 119 -12.20 -7.76 22.82
CA ARG A 119 -12.82 -7.26 24.06
C ARG A 119 -13.91 -6.19 23.85
N GLY A 120 -14.28 -5.92 22.60
CA GLY A 120 -15.36 -5.01 22.24
C GLY A 120 -14.99 -3.53 22.25
N CYS A 121 -13.73 -3.20 22.18
CA CYS A 121 -13.21 -1.84 22.19
C CYS A 121 -12.19 -1.59 21.08
N ARG A 122 -11.79 -0.36 20.86
CA ARG A 122 -10.76 -0.01 19.88
C ARG A 122 -9.36 -0.14 20.46
N GLY A 123 -8.51 -0.81 19.74
CA GLY A 123 -7.07 -0.86 19.94
C GLY A 123 -6.33 -0.17 18.80
N THR A 124 -5.03 -0.06 18.94
CA THR A 124 -4.12 0.50 17.94
C THR A 124 -3.08 -0.53 17.55
N PHE A 125 -2.64 -0.47 16.31
CA PHE A 125 -1.52 -1.28 15.84
C PHE A 125 -0.56 -0.46 14.99
N GLY A 126 0.69 -0.92 14.96
CA GLY A 126 1.72 -0.45 14.05
C GLY A 126 2.56 -1.60 13.54
N SER A 127 3.09 -1.48 12.35
CA SER A 127 4.07 -2.40 11.81
C SER A 127 5.19 -1.64 11.11
N VAL A 128 6.39 -2.18 11.19
CA VAL A 128 7.58 -1.67 10.49
C VAL A 128 8.33 -2.85 9.91
N GLY A 129 8.72 -2.74 8.65
CA GLY A 129 9.40 -3.85 7.99
C GLY A 129 9.97 -3.50 6.64
N THR A 130 10.14 -4.52 5.82
CA THR A 130 10.70 -4.42 4.48
C THR A 130 9.73 -5.01 3.46
N ALA A 131 9.49 -4.27 2.39
CA ALA A 131 8.74 -4.72 1.23
C ALA A 131 9.69 -4.96 0.05
N GLN A 132 9.64 -6.16 -0.49
CA GLN A 132 10.28 -6.59 -1.72
C GLN A 132 9.23 -6.70 -2.83
N ALA A 133 9.65 -6.99 -4.06
CA ALA A 133 8.73 -7.10 -5.19
C ALA A 133 7.62 -8.14 -4.98
N THR A 134 7.93 -9.24 -4.27
CA THR A 134 7.00 -10.37 -4.06
C THR A 134 6.82 -10.75 -2.60
N ARG A 135 7.50 -10.10 -1.65
CA ARG A 135 7.49 -10.48 -0.23
C ARG A 135 7.50 -9.25 0.66
N ILE A 136 6.70 -9.28 1.72
CA ILE A 136 6.70 -8.31 2.82
C ILE A 136 6.99 -9.07 4.10
N GLU A 137 7.94 -8.56 4.88
CA GLU A 137 8.20 -8.99 6.25
C GLU A 137 8.17 -7.77 7.14
N ALA A 138 7.38 -7.82 8.20
CA ALA A 138 7.27 -6.71 9.13
C ALA A 138 7.05 -7.20 10.57
N ASP A 139 7.61 -6.48 11.51
CA ASP A 139 7.29 -6.62 12.91
C ASP A 139 6.01 -5.83 13.21
N PHE A 140 5.17 -6.40 14.04
CA PHE A 140 3.84 -5.92 14.34
C PHE A 140 3.71 -5.68 15.85
N THR A 141 3.21 -4.53 16.24
CA THR A 141 2.98 -4.16 17.64
C THR A 141 1.61 -3.54 17.78
N GLY A 142 1.02 -3.67 18.95
CA GLY A 142 -0.25 -3.01 19.22
C GLY A 142 -0.65 -3.05 20.67
N THR A 143 -1.75 -2.35 20.94
CA THR A 143 -2.33 -2.24 22.27
C THR A 143 -3.83 -2.26 22.15
N ASP A 144 -4.52 -3.07 22.92
CA ASP A 144 -5.96 -2.98 23.04
C ASP A 144 -6.38 -1.89 24.04
N CYS A 145 -7.68 -1.62 24.12
CA CYS A 145 -8.23 -0.58 25.00
C CYS A 145 -8.10 -0.89 26.50
N GLN A 146 -7.70 -2.08 26.89
CA GLN A 146 -7.46 -2.50 28.27
C GLN A 146 -5.96 -2.62 28.57
N LEU A 147 -5.14 -1.96 27.74
CA LEU A 147 -3.68 -1.92 27.85
C LEU A 147 -2.99 -3.30 27.68
N ALA A 148 -3.69 -4.32 27.24
CA ALA A 148 -3.02 -5.53 26.80
C ALA A 148 -2.20 -5.21 25.54
N THR A 149 -0.92 -5.46 25.60
CA THR A 149 0.00 -5.25 24.49
C THR A 149 0.18 -6.54 23.69
N PHE A 150 0.53 -6.40 22.44
CA PHE A 150 0.96 -7.54 21.63
C PHE A 150 2.13 -7.15 20.73
N THR A 151 2.93 -8.14 20.42
CA THR A 151 3.97 -8.05 19.40
C THR A 151 3.83 -9.23 18.46
N GLY A 152 4.31 -9.07 17.25
CA GLY A 152 4.21 -10.16 16.28
C GLY A 152 5.07 -9.92 15.07
N ARG A 153 5.07 -10.91 14.19
CA ARG A 153 5.71 -10.83 12.88
C ARG A 153 4.72 -11.26 11.81
N VAL A 154 4.68 -10.49 10.74
CA VAL A 154 3.89 -10.79 9.55
C VAL A 154 4.83 -11.09 8.39
N VAL A 155 4.47 -12.12 7.63
CA VAL A 155 5.15 -12.51 6.39
C VAL A 155 4.10 -12.70 5.31
N LEU A 156 4.18 -11.88 4.27
CA LEU A 156 3.21 -11.89 3.17
C LEU A 156 3.92 -12.09 1.84
N THR A 157 3.23 -12.74 0.93
CA THR A 157 3.63 -12.86 -0.47
C THR A 157 2.55 -12.24 -1.36
N LYS A 158 2.96 -11.72 -2.50
CA LYS A 158 2.04 -11.14 -3.47
C LYS A 158 1.18 -12.25 -4.08
N GLY A 159 -0.14 -12.06 -4.03
CA GLY A 159 -1.11 -12.99 -4.61
C GLY A 159 -1.37 -12.72 -6.08
#